data_6d996bed5db48bd65ea625136977894d
#
_entry.id   6d996bed5db48bd65ea625136977894d
#
_cell.length_a   1.000
_cell.length_b   1.000
_cell.length_c   1.000
_cell.angle_alpha   90.00
_cell.angle_beta   90.00
_cell.angle_gamma   90.00
#
_symmetry.space_group_name_H-M   'P 1'
#
loop_
_entity.id
_entity.type
_entity.pdbx_description
1 polymer ?
#
loop_
_entity_poly.entity_id
_entity_poly.type
_entity_poly.pdbx_seq_one_letter_code
_entity_poly.pdbx_strand_id
1 'polypeptide(L)'
;MLRPNWDYATRGLAAAVGAALIAAATPSFAAWEPTRPVEFIVPAGTGGGADQMARVIQGIVTKHNLMKQSMVVINKAGGAGGEGFLDVKGSRGNPHKLVITLSNLFTTPLGTGIPFNWKDLTPVAMMALDEFVLWVPADTPYKTSKDYIEAAKAAPGTMKMGGTGSKQEDQIITVAIEKATGAKFTYIPYRGGGEVAVQLVGKHVNSTVNNPIEAVAQWRAGQLKPLCVFDAQNLPVKDKIAGDMSWADIPTCKSQVLDIEYLMLRGVFMAPGATPDQVAFYVDLLKKVRETPEWKQLMQDGAFNQTFMSGPDYAKWVEKEEARHRDLMKEAGFLAQTN
;
A
#
# COMPACT_ATOMS: atom_id res chain seq x y z
N MET A 1 -74.66 -71.42 -28.29
CA MET A 1 -75.89 -70.89 -27.69
C MET A 1 -75.61 -69.55 -27.04
N LEU A 2 -76.30 -68.53 -27.54
CA LEU A 2 -76.74 -67.31 -26.85
C LEU A 2 -75.72 -66.39 -26.21
N ARG A 3 -75.71 -65.21 -26.80
CA ARG A 3 -75.32 -63.86 -26.34
C ARG A 3 -75.89 -63.49 -24.96
N PRO A 4 -75.53 -62.25 -24.37
CA PRO A 4 -75.38 -60.97 -25.06
C PRO A 4 -74.29 -60.07 -24.50
N ASN A 5 -74.04 -58.97 -25.32
CA ASN A 5 -73.41 -57.71 -25.07
C ASN A 5 -73.90 -56.98 -23.84
N TRP A 6 -73.05 -56.14 -23.28
CA TRP A 6 -73.41 -54.78 -22.80
C TRP A 6 -72.21 -53.84 -22.79
N ASP A 7 -72.30 -52.81 -23.63
CA ASP A 7 -71.51 -51.64 -23.62
C ASP A 7 -71.85 -50.76 -22.41
N TYR A 8 -70.82 -50.22 -21.73
CA TYR A 8 -70.96 -48.98 -21.03
C TYR A 8 -69.74 -48.11 -21.28
N ALA A 9 -69.96 -47.06 -22.07
CA ALA A 9 -69.07 -45.91 -22.20
C ALA A 9 -69.05 -45.12 -20.89
N THR A 10 -67.86 -44.93 -20.31
CA THR A 10 -67.63 -43.91 -19.27
C THR A 10 -66.68 -42.93 -19.82
N ARG A 11 -67.18 -41.71 -20.02
CA ARG A 11 -66.44 -40.50 -20.33
C ARG A 11 -65.56 -40.12 -19.10
N GLY A 12 -64.25 -40.27 -19.19
CA GLY A 12 -63.30 -39.73 -18.23
C GLY A 12 -62.97 -38.31 -18.63
N LEU A 13 -63.38 -37.34 -17.81
CA LEU A 13 -62.90 -35.97 -17.86
C LEU A 13 -61.36 -35.93 -17.53
N ALA A 14 -60.55 -35.56 -18.52
CA ALA A 14 -59.18 -35.23 -18.30
C ALA A 14 -59.08 -33.77 -17.72
N ALA A 15 -58.88 -33.66 -16.42
CA ALA A 15 -58.54 -32.39 -15.78
C ALA A 15 -57.07 -32.08 -16.04
N ALA A 16 -56.80 -31.16 -16.96
CA ALA A 16 -55.46 -30.60 -17.16
C ALA A 16 -55.12 -29.63 -16.01
N VAL A 17 -54.31 -30.10 -15.06
CA VAL A 17 -53.73 -29.25 -14.03
C VAL A 17 -52.52 -28.51 -14.67
N GLY A 18 -52.76 -27.29 -15.13
CA GLY A 18 -51.72 -26.39 -15.56
C GLY A 18 -50.92 -25.89 -14.34
N ALA A 19 -49.76 -26.49 -14.05
CA ALA A 19 -48.82 -25.94 -13.09
C ALA A 19 -48.16 -24.66 -13.70
N ALA A 20 -48.69 -23.48 -13.38
CA ALA A 20 -48.03 -22.22 -13.65
C ALA A 20 -46.77 -22.14 -12.77
N LEU A 21 -45.58 -22.40 -13.34
CA LEU A 21 -44.30 -22.05 -12.76
C LEU A 21 -44.19 -20.55 -12.74
N ILE A 22 -44.57 -19.93 -11.64
CA ILE A 22 -44.22 -18.54 -11.34
C ILE A 22 -42.71 -18.57 -11.07
N ALA A 23 -41.92 -18.29 -12.11
CA ALA A 23 -40.51 -17.96 -11.96
C ALA A 23 -40.45 -16.65 -11.12
N ALA A 24 -40.17 -16.78 -9.82
CA ALA A 24 -39.88 -15.66 -8.99
C ALA A 24 -38.59 -15.04 -9.54
N ALA A 25 -38.75 -14.00 -10.37
CA ALA A 25 -37.65 -13.13 -10.75
C ALA A 25 -37.15 -12.47 -9.46
N THR A 26 -36.10 -13.02 -8.87
CA THR A 26 -35.35 -12.32 -7.83
C THR A 26 -34.94 -10.98 -8.42
N PRO A 27 -35.28 -9.85 -7.81
CA PRO A 27 -34.81 -8.56 -8.31
C PRO A 27 -33.27 -8.63 -8.29
N SER A 28 -32.66 -8.67 -9.46
CA SER A 28 -31.24 -8.42 -9.63
C SER A 28 -31.05 -6.94 -9.31
N PHE A 29 -30.78 -6.62 -8.06
CA PHE A 29 -30.28 -5.29 -7.75
C PHE A 29 -29.00 -5.13 -8.57
N ALA A 30 -29.00 -4.14 -9.48
CA ALA A 30 -27.80 -3.80 -10.21
C ALA A 30 -26.69 -3.54 -9.18
N ALA A 31 -25.56 -4.25 -9.32
CA ALA A 31 -24.42 -4.05 -8.41
C ALA A 31 -24.08 -2.56 -8.41
N TRP A 32 -23.82 -2.00 -7.23
CA TRP A 32 -23.47 -0.59 -7.11
C TRP A 32 -22.23 -0.25 -7.96
N GLU A 33 -22.27 0.88 -8.65
CA GLU A 33 -21.14 1.46 -9.38
C GLU A 33 -21.02 2.95 -9.05
N PRO A 34 -19.81 3.54 -9.12
CA PRO A 34 -19.66 5.00 -9.00
C PRO A 34 -20.48 5.75 -10.04
N THR A 35 -21.14 6.83 -9.61
CA THR A 35 -22.00 7.67 -10.46
C THR A 35 -21.33 8.99 -10.86
N ARG A 36 -20.15 9.29 -10.30
CA ARG A 36 -19.34 10.47 -10.58
C ARG A 36 -17.85 10.14 -10.43
N PRO A 37 -16.93 11.03 -10.84
CA PRO A 37 -15.49 10.80 -10.69
C PRO A 37 -15.10 10.42 -9.26
N VAL A 38 -14.16 9.48 -9.14
CA VAL A 38 -13.63 8.95 -7.88
C VAL A 38 -12.33 9.67 -7.55
N GLU A 39 -12.29 10.35 -6.43
CA GLU A 39 -11.05 10.93 -5.90
C GLU A 39 -10.23 9.85 -5.20
N PHE A 40 -8.98 9.71 -5.59
CA PHE A 40 -8.03 8.82 -4.95
C PHE A 40 -6.95 9.63 -4.25
N ILE A 41 -7.13 9.81 -2.94
CA ILE A 41 -6.27 10.65 -2.11
C ILE A 41 -4.96 9.91 -1.82
N VAL A 42 -3.84 10.62 -1.99
CA VAL A 42 -2.50 10.18 -1.60
C VAL A 42 -2.03 11.10 -0.47
N PRO A 43 -1.91 10.62 0.78
CA PRO A 43 -1.49 11.42 1.93
C PRO A 43 0.05 11.57 1.99
N ALA A 44 0.66 11.82 0.85
CA ALA A 44 2.10 11.97 0.66
C ALA A 44 2.41 12.83 -0.57
N GLY A 45 3.68 13.20 -0.75
CA GLY A 45 4.16 13.97 -1.90
C GLY A 45 4.15 13.16 -3.20
N THR A 46 4.22 13.89 -4.31
CA THR A 46 4.29 13.32 -5.66
C THR A 46 5.61 12.55 -5.87
N GLY A 47 5.55 11.45 -6.61
CA GLY A 47 6.72 10.62 -6.96
C GLY A 47 7.14 9.63 -5.87
N GLY A 48 6.53 9.66 -4.68
CA GLY A 48 6.70 8.62 -3.67
C GLY A 48 5.96 7.33 -4.03
N GLY A 49 6.26 6.24 -3.34
CA GLY A 49 5.71 4.90 -3.67
C GLY A 49 4.18 4.84 -3.68
N ALA A 50 3.51 5.51 -2.73
CA ALA A 50 2.05 5.57 -2.71
C ALA A 50 1.48 6.35 -3.91
N ASP A 51 2.12 7.45 -4.32
CA ASP A 51 1.70 8.24 -5.49
C ASP A 51 1.89 7.45 -6.79
N GLN A 52 3.03 6.78 -6.95
CA GLN A 52 3.30 5.94 -8.12
C GLN A 52 2.28 4.81 -8.22
N MET A 53 2.00 4.10 -7.12
CA MET A 53 1.00 3.01 -7.10
C MET A 53 -0.40 3.52 -7.41
N ALA A 54 -0.83 4.65 -6.83
CA ALA A 54 -2.14 5.24 -7.10
C ALA A 54 -2.31 5.63 -8.58
N ARG A 55 -1.27 6.20 -9.20
CA ARG A 55 -1.29 6.57 -10.63
C ARG A 55 -1.28 5.34 -11.55
N VAL A 56 -0.57 4.28 -11.19
CA VAL A 56 -0.62 3.02 -11.93
C VAL A 56 -2.02 2.41 -11.84
N ILE A 57 -2.64 2.37 -10.66
CA ILE A 57 -4.04 1.92 -10.50
C ILE A 57 -4.98 2.77 -11.36
N GLN A 58 -4.88 4.10 -11.30
CA GLN A 58 -5.66 5.03 -12.13
C GLN A 58 -5.48 4.72 -13.63
N GLY A 59 -4.24 4.58 -14.08
CA GLY A 59 -3.92 4.27 -15.49
C GLY A 59 -4.51 2.95 -15.95
N ILE A 60 -4.42 1.90 -15.12
CA ILE A 60 -5.00 0.58 -15.38
C ILE A 60 -6.52 0.67 -15.47
N VAL A 61 -7.17 1.32 -14.50
CA VAL A 61 -8.63 1.49 -14.47
C VAL A 61 -9.11 2.16 -15.75
N THR A 62 -8.41 3.18 -16.21
CA THR A 62 -8.74 3.90 -17.45
C THR A 62 -8.47 3.04 -18.70
N LYS A 63 -7.27 2.46 -18.81
CA LYS A 63 -6.83 1.70 -19.99
C LYS A 63 -7.70 0.47 -20.25
N HIS A 64 -8.10 -0.23 -19.18
CA HIS A 64 -8.86 -1.46 -19.25
C HIS A 64 -10.38 -1.25 -19.07
N ASN A 65 -10.85 0.01 -19.00
CA ASN A 65 -12.26 0.37 -18.79
C ASN A 65 -12.91 -0.37 -17.60
N LEU A 66 -12.17 -0.48 -16.49
CA LEU A 66 -12.64 -1.24 -15.33
C LEU A 66 -13.73 -0.50 -14.53
N MET A 67 -13.92 0.78 -14.78
CA MET A 67 -14.92 1.64 -14.14
C MET A 67 -15.42 2.67 -15.16
N LYS A 68 -16.72 2.96 -15.16
CA LYS A 68 -17.33 3.95 -16.08
C LYS A 68 -16.89 5.37 -15.78
N GLN A 69 -16.69 5.69 -14.51
CA GLN A 69 -16.28 7.01 -14.06
C GLN A 69 -14.76 7.12 -14.02
N SER A 70 -14.25 8.34 -14.20
CA SER A 70 -12.81 8.59 -14.07
C SER A 70 -12.35 8.47 -12.62
N MET A 71 -11.10 8.05 -12.44
CA MET A 71 -10.39 8.12 -11.15
C MET A 71 -9.40 9.30 -11.21
N VAL A 72 -9.32 10.11 -10.18
CA VAL A 72 -8.44 11.28 -10.10
C VAL A 72 -7.54 11.15 -8.87
N VAL A 73 -6.24 11.07 -9.08
CA VAL A 73 -5.25 11.03 -7.99
C VAL A 73 -4.95 12.43 -7.48
N ILE A 74 -5.08 12.64 -6.17
CA ILE A 74 -4.90 13.93 -5.51
C ILE A 74 -3.94 13.78 -4.33
N ASN A 75 -2.78 14.45 -4.39
CA ASN A 75 -1.82 14.46 -3.30
C ASN A 75 -2.21 15.47 -2.21
N LYS A 76 -2.23 15.03 -0.95
CA LYS A 76 -2.51 15.82 0.26
C LYS A 76 -1.50 15.46 1.34
N ALA A 77 -0.29 16.02 1.24
CA ALA A 77 0.85 15.68 2.08
C ALA A 77 0.97 16.50 3.38
N GLY A 78 0.16 17.55 3.53
CA GLY A 78 0.23 18.47 4.68
C GLY A 78 0.10 17.74 6.02
N GLY A 79 0.88 18.19 7.02
CA GLY A 79 0.87 17.61 8.36
C GLY A 79 1.25 16.12 8.38
N ALA A 80 2.28 15.73 7.63
CA ALA A 80 2.70 14.34 7.48
C ALA A 80 1.59 13.41 6.93
N GLY A 81 0.76 13.93 6.01
CA GLY A 81 -0.38 13.22 5.43
C GLY A 81 -1.70 13.39 6.21
N GLY A 82 -1.66 14.05 7.38
CA GLY A 82 -2.85 14.30 8.20
C GLY A 82 -3.96 15.03 7.45
N GLU A 83 -3.59 15.98 6.57
CA GLU A 83 -4.54 16.67 5.69
C GLU A 83 -5.38 15.69 4.85
N GLY A 84 -4.72 14.72 4.23
CA GLY A 84 -5.39 13.71 3.41
C GLY A 84 -6.33 12.83 4.23
N PHE A 85 -5.90 12.39 5.40
CA PHE A 85 -6.71 11.54 6.29
C PHE A 85 -7.93 12.28 6.83
N LEU A 86 -7.76 13.54 7.25
CA LEU A 86 -8.88 14.35 7.76
C LEU A 86 -9.88 14.69 6.66
N ASP A 87 -9.43 14.95 5.42
CA ASP A 87 -10.32 15.14 4.27
C ASP A 87 -11.19 13.90 4.01
N VAL A 88 -10.59 12.71 4.00
CA VAL A 88 -11.34 11.46 3.77
C VAL A 88 -12.28 11.16 4.94
N LYS A 89 -11.82 11.33 6.19
CA LYS A 89 -12.65 11.20 7.40
C LYS A 89 -13.86 12.13 7.37
N GLY A 90 -13.65 13.38 6.95
CA GLY A 90 -14.72 14.39 6.84
C GLY A 90 -15.75 14.10 5.75
N SER A 91 -15.45 13.19 4.84
CA SER A 91 -16.30 12.84 3.68
C SER A 91 -17.27 11.69 3.95
N ARG A 92 -17.81 11.57 5.18
CA ARG A 92 -18.70 10.48 5.59
C ARG A 92 -19.87 10.27 4.58
N GLY A 93 -20.09 9.01 4.22
CA GLY A 93 -21.15 8.61 3.28
C GLY A 93 -20.82 8.90 1.81
N ASN A 94 -19.61 9.36 1.50
CA ASN A 94 -19.16 9.58 0.12
C ASN A 94 -18.42 8.37 -0.44
N PRO A 95 -19.04 7.53 -1.30
CA PRO A 95 -18.40 6.34 -1.84
C PRO A 95 -17.45 6.64 -3.00
N HIS A 96 -17.27 7.89 -3.40
CA HIS A 96 -16.40 8.34 -4.49
C HIS A 96 -15.08 8.92 -3.97
N LYS A 97 -14.72 8.62 -2.71
CA LYS A 97 -13.46 9.07 -2.14
C LYS A 97 -12.73 7.89 -1.53
N LEU A 98 -11.57 7.60 -2.10
CA LEU A 98 -10.63 6.58 -1.64
C LEU A 98 -9.38 7.25 -1.10
N VAL A 99 -8.63 6.54 -0.27
CA VAL A 99 -7.27 6.91 0.12
C VAL A 99 -6.37 5.68 0.02
N ILE A 100 -5.18 5.84 -0.57
CA ILE A 100 -4.08 4.88 -0.44
C ILE A 100 -3.31 5.21 0.83
N THR A 101 -2.73 4.19 1.48
CA THR A 101 -2.04 4.38 2.76
C THR A 101 -0.59 3.95 2.68
N LEU A 102 0.17 4.45 3.61
CA LEU A 102 1.51 4.05 3.99
C LEU A 102 1.57 4.03 5.53
N SER A 103 2.73 3.87 6.16
CA SER A 103 2.82 3.83 7.63
C SER A 103 2.24 5.06 8.33
N ASN A 104 2.11 6.19 7.61
CA ASN A 104 1.52 7.40 8.17
C ASN A 104 0.03 7.25 8.57
N LEU A 105 -0.65 6.20 8.11
CA LEU A 105 -1.96 5.79 8.65
C LEU A 105 -1.91 5.64 10.18
N PHE A 106 -0.79 5.17 10.70
CA PHE A 106 -0.53 4.92 12.11
C PHE A 106 0.36 6.01 12.73
N THR A 107 1.49 6.30 12.07
CA THR A 107 2.54 7.16 12.64
C THR A 107 2.09 8.61 12.78
N THR A 108 1.29 9.12 11.84
CA THR A 108 0.82 10.51 11.90
C THR A 108 -0.10 10.77 13.10
N PRO A 109 -1.19 10.03 13.34
CA PRO A 109 -2.01 10.26 14.52
C PRO A 109 -1.25 9.97 15.83
N LEU A 110 -0.42 8.93 15.87
CA LEU A 110 0.38 8.59 17.04
C LEU A 110 1.43 9.66 17.38
N GLY A 111 2.04 10.27 16.37
CA GLY A 111 3.13 11.23 16.55
C GLY A 111 2.71 12.68 16.67
N THR A 112 1.51 13.03 16.17
CA THR A 112 1.02 14.42 16.14
C THR A 112 -0.17 14.66 17.07
N GLY A 113 -0.92 13.61 17.43
CA GLY A 113 -2.14 13.72 18.19
C GLY A 113 -3.34 14.29 17.41
N ILE A 114 -3.29 14.30 16.06
CA ILE A 114 -4.47 14.72 15.27
C ILE A 114 -5.68 13.83 15.58
N PRO A 115 -6.91 14.36 15.49
CA PRO A 115 -8.14 13.63 15.83
C PRO A 115 -8.54 12.64 14.71
N PHE A 116 -7.66 11.69 14.41
CA PHE A 116 -7.81 10.65 13.40
C PHE A 116 -7.35 9.30 13.93
N ASN A 117 -8.11 8.27 13.55
CA ASN A 117 -7.72 6.87 13.69
C ASN A 117 -8.12 6.12 12.42
N TRP A 118 -7.42 5.05 12.05
CA TRP A 118 -7.78 4.26 10.87
C TRP A 118 -9.21 3.68 10.95
N LYS A 119 -9.75 3.47 12.16
CA LYS A 119 -11.13 3.03 12.40
C LYS A 119 -12.19 4.07 12.00
N ASP A 120 -11.78 5.31 11.77
CA ASP A 120 -12.64 6.35 11.18
C ASP A 120 -12.90 6.09 9.69
N LEU A 121 -12.14 5.23 9.01
CA LEU A 121 -12.27 4.90 7.60
C LEU A 121 -12.89 3.51 7.40
N THR A 122 -13.32 3.22 6.18
CA THR A 122 -13.80 1.90 5.78
C THR A 122 -12.70 1.14 5.03
N PRO A 123 -12.15 0.04 5.57
CA PRO A 123 -11.13 -0.75 4.90
C PRO A 123 -11.65 -1.37 3.59
N VAL A 124 -10.87 -1.32 2.52
CA VAL A 124 -11.17 -1.96 1.23
C VAL A 124 -10.25 -3.15 1.00
N ALA A 125 -8.97 -2.89 0.76
CA ALA A 125 -7.99 -3.96 0.52
C ALA A 125 -6.55 -3.51 0.78
N MET A 126 -5.72 -4.44 1.23
CA MET A 126 -4.28 -4.39 1.12
C MET A 126 -3.90 -4.78 -0.31
N MET A 127 -3.11 -3.97 -0.98
CA MET A 127 -2.65 -4.22 -2.35
C MET A 127 -1.28 -4.86 -2.40
N ALA A 128 -0.41 -4.49 -1.47
CA ALA A 128 0.95 -5.01 -1.32
C ALA A 128 1.52 -4.62 0.05
N LEU A 129 2.66 -5.22 0.40
CA LEU A 129 3.58 -4.67 1.39
C LEU A 129 4.79 -4.13 0.65
N ASP A 130 5.32 -3.01 1.14
CA ASP A 130 6.46 -2.32 0.52
C ASP A 130 7.70 -2.46 1.39
N GLU A 131 8.81 -2.60 0.72
CA GLU A 131 10.12 -2.86 1.32
C GLU A 131 10.87 -1.55 1.57
N PHE A 132 11.93 -1.62 2.36
CA PHE A 132 12.87 -0.52 2.57
C PHE A 132 14.29 -0.96 2.25
N VAL A 133 15.03 -0.09 1.59
CA VAL A 133 16.42 -0.34 1.18
C VAL A 133 17.30 0.82 1.64
N LEU A 134 18.45 0.52 2.20
CA LEU A 134 19.48 1.53 2.50
C LEU A 134 20.20 1.92 1.21
N TRP A 135 20.05 3.16 0.80
CA TRP A 135 20.64 3.73 -0.41
C TRP A 135 21.72 4.75 -0.11
N VAL A 136 22.73 4.76 -0.97
CA VAL A 136 23.79 5.78 -0.99
C VAL A 136 24.08 6.22 -2.42
N PRO A 137 24.73 7.38 -2.66
CA PRO A 137 25.25 7.74 -3.97
C PRO A 137 26.20 6.67 -4.51
N ALA A 138 26.12 6.37 -5.81
CA ALA A 138 26.88 5.27 -6.41
C ALA A 138 28.38 5.43 -6.32
N ASP A 139 28.88 6.67 -6.33
CA ASP A 139 30.32 7.02 -6.26
C ASP A 139 30.91 7.04 -4.84
N THR A 140 30.14 6.63 -3.82
CA THR A 140 30.67 6.49 -2.46
C THR A 140 31.50 5.25 -2.31
N PRO A 141 32.47 5.21 -1.37
CA PRO A 141 33.38 4.06 -1.18
C PRO A 141 32.71 2.86 -0.53
N TYR A 142 31.50 3.02 0.03
CA TYR A 142 30.79 1.98 0.79
C TYR A 142 30.35 0.84 -0.15
N LYS A 143 30.74 -0.40 0.20
CA LYS A 143 30.34 -1.63 -0.50
C LYS A 143 29.24 -2.38 0.24
N THR A 144 29.14 -2.19 1.55
CA THR A 144 28.22 -2.87 2.44
C THR A 144 27.56 -1.85 3.38
N SER A 145 26.44 -2.24 4.00
CA SER A 145 25.85 -1.44 5.08
C SER A 145 26.79 -1.32 6.28
N LYS A 146 27.63 -2.34 6.52
CA LYS A 146 28.67 -2.29 7.56
C LYS A 146 29.65 -1.17 7.32
N ASP A 147 30.19 -1.02 6.10
CA ASP A 147 31.14 0.07 5.78
C ASP A 147 30.51 1.44 6.04
N TYR A 148 29.25 1.60 5.64
CA TYR A 148 28.49 2.84 5.85
C TYR A 148 28.26 3.14 7.33
N ILE A 149 27.87 2.15 8.12
CA ILE A 149 27.65 2.29 9.56
C ILE A 149 28.93 2.62 10.30
N GLU A 150 30.06 1.96 9.99
CA GLU A 150 31.35 2.27 10.61
C GLU A 150 31.80 3.71 10.28
N ALA A 151 31.58 4.19 9.05
CA ALA A 151 31.84 5.57 8.69
C ALA A 151 30.96 6.54 9.48
N ALA A 152 29.67 6.23 9.67
CA ALA A 152 28.75 7.04 10.48
C ALA A 152 29.16 7.07 11.97
N LYS A 153 29.65 5.96 12.52
CA LYS A 153 30.16 5.89 13.89
C LYS A 153 31.45 6.69 14.07
N ALA A 154 32.32 6.73 13.06
CA ALA A 154 33.56 7.51 13.10
C ALA A 154 33.33 9.05 13.11
N ALA A 155 32.16 9.50 12.60
CA ALA A 155 31.81 10.92 12.54
C ALA A 155 30.35 11.13 13.02
N PRO A 156 30.05 11.00 14.32
CA PRO A 156 28.70 11.02 14.84
C PRO A 156 27.95 12.31 14.49
N GLY A 157 26.73 12.19 13.97
CA GLY A 157 25.84 13.31 13.64
C GLY A 157 26.24 14.12 12.39
N THR A 158 27.35 13.80 11.74
CA THR A 158 27.78 14.53 10.52
C THR A 158 27.08 13.99 9.26
N MET A 159 26.73 12.69 9.25
CA MET A 159 26.02 12.09 8.12
C MET A 159 24.53 12.41 8.20
N LYS A 160 23.99 12.90 7.07
CA LYS A 160 22.58 13.23 6.92
C LYS A 160 21.83 12.04 6.33
N MET A 161 20.80 11.57 7.04
CA MET A 161 19.83 10.60 6.56
C MET A 161 18.59 11.33 6.07
N GLY A 162 18.32 11.31 4.78
CA GLY A 162 17.08 11.87 4.22
C GLY A 162 15.93 10.86 4.35
N GLY A 163 14.71 11.33 4.56
CA GLY A 163 13.55 10.46 4.58
C GLY A 163 12.22 11.20 4.50
N THR A 164 11.15 10.44 4.29
CA THR A 164 9.78 10.93 4.20
C THR A 164 9.28 11.36 5.58
N GLY A 165 8.86 12.61 5.70
CA GLY A 165 8.21 13.13 6.88
C GLY A 165 9.05 13.11 8.16
N SER A 166 8.46 13.60 9.24
CA SER A 166 9.04 13.54 10.58
C SER A 166 8.25 12.54 11.42
N LYS A 167 8.95 11.71 12.20
CA LYS A 167 8.39 10.65 13.03
C LYS A 167 7.63 9.58 12.22
N GLN A 168 7.96 9.42 10.95
CA GLN A 168 7.42 8.39 10.05
C GLN A 168 8.42 7.24 9.89
N GLU A 169 8.11 6.30 9.01
CA GLU A 169 8.84 5.05 8.79
C GLU A 169 10.36 5.23 8.64
N ASP A 170 10.78 6.15 7.79
CA ASP A 170 12.20 6.35 7.51
C ASP A 170 12.95 6.82 8.76
N GLN A 171 12.34 7.68 9.56
CA GLN A 171 12.94 8.12 10.82
C GLN A 171 12.89 7.02 11.90
N ILE A 172 11.85 6.20 11.92
CA ILE A 172 11.77 5.03 12.80
C ILE A 172 12.91 4.06 12.49
N ILE A 173 13.14 3.74 11.21
CA ILE A 173 14.24 2.87 10.78
C ILE A 173 15.59 3.52 11.13
N THR A 174 15.75 4.83 10.90
CA THR A 174 16.96 5.56 11.27
C THR A 174 17.26 5.43 12.77
N VAL A 175 16.28 5.63 13.64
CA VAL A 175 16.45 5.48 15.09
C VAL A 175 16.74 4.02 15.46
N ALA A 176 16.13 3.06 14.78
CA ALA A 176 16.44 1.64 14.99
C ALA A 176 17.91 1.32 14.63
N ILE A 177 18.42 1.86 13.51
CA ILE A 177 19.84 1.75 13.14
C ILE A 177 20.74 2.37 14.21
N GLU A 178 20.43 3.58 14.69
CA GLU A 178 21.20 4.25 15.73
C GLU A 178 21.27 3.43 17.02
N LYS A 179 20.13 2.86 17.44
CA LYS A 179 20.06 2.03 18.65
C LYS A 179 20.83 0.72 18.51
N ALA A 180 20.72 0.06 17.35
CA ALA A 180 21.39 -1.22 17.11
C ALA A 180 22.90 -1.09 16.98
N THR A 181 23.41 0.07 16.51
CA THR A 181 24.81 0.20 16.11
C THR A 181 25.61 1.22 16.92
N GLY A 182 24.94 2.16 17.57
CA GLY A 182 25.57 3.32 18.21
C GLY A 182 25.93 4.44 17.22
N ALA A 183 25.70 4.28 15.91
CA ALA A 183 25.84 5.37 14.93
C ALA A 183 24.88 6.53 15.27
N LYS A 184 25.21 7.75 14.79
CA LYS A 184 24.35 8.93 14.93
C LYS A 184 24.23 9.65 13.61
N PHE A 185 22.99 9.96 13.23
CA PHE A 185 22.65 10.67 12.00
C PHE A 185 21.96 11.99 12.28
N THR A 186 22.09 12.94 11.35
CA THR A 186 21.19 14.08 11.28
C THR A 186 20.08 13.75 10.31
N TYR A 187 18.87 13.51 10.83
CA TYR A 187 17.71 13.19 9.99
C TYR A 187 17.13 14.45 9.33
N ILE A 188 16.90 14.41 8.01
CA ILE A 188 16.32 15.50 7.21
C ILE A 188 15.00 15.03 6.61
N PRO A 189 13.84 15.55 7.09
CA PRO A 189 12.53 15.17 6.56
C PRO A 189 12.21 15.91 5.26
N TYR A 190 11.59 15.18 4.31
CA TYR A 190 11.06 15.68 3.04
C TYR A 190 9.57 15.28 2.90
N ARG A 191 8.90 15.74 1.83
CA ARG A 191 7.46 15.48 1.63
C ARG A 191 7.13 14.08 1.14
N GLY A 192 8.11 13.35 0.60
CA GLY A 192 7.96 12.00 0.08
C GLY A 192 9.23 11.47 -0.55
N GLY A 193 9.31 10.14 -0.73
CA GLY A 193 10.52 9.44 -1.17
C GLY A 193 11.05 9.86 -2.54
N GLY A 194 10.17 10.30 -3.45
CA GLY A 194 10.62 10.84 -4.74
C GLY A 194 11.49 12.10 -4.58
N GLU A 195 11.14 13.02 -3.67
CA GLU A 195 11.95 14.18 -3.33
C GLU A 195 13.25 13.75 -2.65
N VAL A 196 13.18 12.80 -1.71
CA VAL A 196 14.35 12.25 -1.02
C VAL A 196 15.38 11.67 -2.00
N ALA A 197 14.92 10.87 -2.99
CA ALA A 197 15.80 10.29 -4.01
C ALA A 197 16.56 11.38 -4.81
N VAL A 198 15.87 12.46 -5.18
CA VAL A 198 16.50 13.62 -5.86
C VAL A 198 17.54 14.28 -4.97
N GLN A 199 17.24 14.48 -3.68
CA GLN A 199 18.18 15.07 -2.73
C GLN A 199 19.41 14.19 -2.49
N LEU A 200 19.24 12.86 -2.52
CA LEU A 200 20.34 11.91 -2.40
C LEU A 200 21.25 11.94 -3.65
N VAL A 201 20.67 11.98 -4.86
CA VAL A 201 21.44 12.17 -6.11
C VAL A 201 22.21 13.49 -6.09
N GLY A 202 21.58 14.55 -5.61
CA GLY A 202 22.22 15.87 -5.44
C GLY A 202 23.23 15.95 -4.29
N LYS A 203 23.43 14.86 -3.53
CA LYS A 203 24.33 14.79 -2.36
C LYS A 203 24.01 15.81 -1.25
N HIS A 204 22.76 16.26 -1.18
CA HIS A 204 22.27 17.10 -0.08
C HIS A 204 22.06 16.29 1.20
N VAL A 205 21.87 14.97 1.07
CA VAL A 205 21.92 13.97 2.12
C VAL A 205 22.91 12.86 1.74
N ASN A 206 23.38 12.08 2.72
CA ASN A 206 24.40 11.05 2.52
C ASN A 206 23.77 9.68 2.24
N SER A 207 22.57 9.44 2.72
CA SER A 207 21.84 8.20 2.59
C SER A 207 20.33 8.40 2.75
N THR A 208 19.58 7.37 2.42
CA THR A 208 18.15 7.25 2.69
C THR A 208 17.76 5.78 2.85
N VAL A 209 16.60 5.54 3.44
CA VAL A 209 15.97 4.22 3.54
C VAL A 209 14.73 4.11 2.64
N ASN A 210 14.75 4.76 1.49
CA ASN A 210 13.63 4.79 0.53
C ASN A 210 13.16 3.40 0.09
N ASN A 211 11.88 3.32 -0.23
CA ASN A 211 11.31 2.14 -0.88
C ASN A 211 11.99 1.88 -2.24
N PRO A 212 12.07 0.61 -2.70
CA PRO A 212 12.67 0.25 -3.98
C PRO A 212 12.17 1.09 -5.16
N ILE A 213 10.86 1.23 -5.30
CA ILE A 213 10.22 1.94 -6.43
C ILE A 213 10.59 3.43 -6.49
N GLU A 214 10.98 4.04 -5.38
CA GLU A 214 11.32 5.47 -5.28
C GLU A 214 12.72 5.79 -5.79
N ALA A 215 13.62 4.80 -5.82
CA ALA A 215 15.03 4.97 -6.18
C ALA A 215 15.48 4.09 -7.35
N VAL A 216 14.63 3.18 -7.86
CA VAL A 216 14.98 2.26 -8.95
C VAL A 216 15.43 2.97 -10.24
N ALA A 217 14.82 4.09 -10.57
CA ALA A 217 15.19 4.86 -11.76
C ALA A 217 16.61 5.41 -11.65
N GLN A 218 16.98 5.95 -10.48
CA GLN A 218 18.31 6.48 -10.19
C GLN A 218 19.35 5.35 -10.09
N TRP A 219 18.96 4.17 -9.59
CA TRP A 219 19.81 2.99 -9.59
C TRP A 219 20.08 2.51 -11.03
N ARG A 220 19.05 2.42 -11.87
CA ARG A 220 19.20 2.11 -13.33
C ARG A 220 20.10 3.12 -14.04
N ALA A 221 20.05 4.38 -13.64
CA ALA A 221 20.91 5.43 -14.19
C ALA A 221 22.35 5.42 -13.61
N GLY A 222 22.67 4.50 -12.70
CA GLY A 222 23.99 4.43 -12.05
C GLY A 222 24.31 5.58 -11.10
N GLN A 223 23.29 6.31 -10.63
CA GLN A 223 23.45 7.46 -9.73
C GLN A 223 23.39 7.06 -8.25
N LEU A 224 22.61 6.06 -7.92
CA LEU A 224 22.47 5.48 -6.59
C LEU A 224 22.85 4.00 -6.60
N LYS A 225 23.18 3.47 -5.43
CA LYS A 225 23.36 2.02 -5.20
C LYS A 225 22.70 1.59 -3.89
N PRO A 226 22.08 0.40 -3.86
CA PRO A 226 21.56 -0.22 -2.66
C PRO A 226 22.68 -0.85 -1.86
N LEU A 227 22.61 -0.80 -0.53
CA LEU A 227 23.55 -1.49 0.36
C LEU A 227 22.92 -2.73 1.01
N CYS A 228 21.66 -2.65 1.43
CA CYS A 228 20.93 -3.79 1.98
C CYS A 228 19.42 -3.50 2.03
N VAL A 229 18.59 -4.55 2.11
CA VAL A 229 17.14 -4.50 2.30
C VAL A 229 16.76 -4.81 3.76
N PHE A 230 15.78 -4.09 4.30
CA PHE A 230 15.28 -4.27 5.68
C PHE A 230 14.19 -5.35 5.75
N ASP A 231 14.48 -6.53 5.23
CA ASP A 231 13.61 -7.71 5.30
C ASP A 231 14.39 -8.89 5.89
N ALA A 232 13.65 -9.89 6.38
CA ALA A 232 14.18 -11.15 6.86
C ALA A 232 14.86 -11.97 5.75
N GLN A 233 14.44 -11.78 4.50
CA GLN A 233 14.86 -12.52 3.32
C GLN A 233 15.26 -11.58 2.18
N ASN A 234 16.09 -12.09 1.26
CA ASN A 234 16.38 -11.37 0.02
C ASN A 234 15.09 -11.18 -0.80
N LEU A 235 15.04 -10.08 -1.51
CA LEU A 235 13.91 -9.79 -2.41
C LEU A 235 13.81 -10.87 -3.50
N PRO A 236 12.58 -11.29 -3.90
CA PRO A 236 12.42 -12.47 -4.75
C PRO A 236 12.70 -12.23 -6.24
N VAL A 237 12.78 -10.97 -6.69
CA VAL A 237 12.89 -10.60 -8.11
C VAL A 237 14.31 -10.85 -8.61
N LYS A 238 14.48 -11.82 -9.53
CA LYS A 238 15.76 -12.23 -10.12
C LYS A 238 16.04 -11.61 -11.48
N ASP A 239 15.06 -10.97 -12.09
CA ASP A 239 15.25 -10.29 -13.35
C ASP A 239 16.16 -9.06 -13.17
N LYS A 240 17.03 -8.82 -14.16
CA LYS A 240 17.94 -7.68 -14.13
C LYS A 240 17.17 -6.36 -14.05
N ILE A 241 17.52 -5.55 -13.07
CA ILE A 241 16.87 -4.26 -12.80
C ILE A 241 17.80 -3.09 -13.15
N ALA A 242 19.06 -3.17 -12.73
CA ALA A 242 20.05 -2.12 -12.97
C ALA A 242 21.41 -2.74 -13.33
N GLY A 243 21.86 -2.54 -14.57
CA GLY A 243 23.04 -3.22 -15.09
C GLY A 243 22.86 -4.74 -15.05
N ASP A 244 23.80 -5.44 -14.43
CA ASP A 244 23.73 -6.89 -14.25
C ASP A 244 23.08 -7.33 -12.92
N MET A 245 22.64 -6.39 -12.09
CA MET A 245 22.05 -6.65 -10.78
C MET A 245 20.54 -6.78 -10.85
N SER A 246 20.01 -7.68 -10.02
CA SER A 246 18.60 -7.86 -9.71
C SER A 246 18.31 -7.41 -8.27
N TRP A 247 17.03 -7.34 -7.90
CA TRP A 247 16.65 -7.10 -6.51
C TRP A 247 17.13 -8.25 -5.58
N ALA A 248 17.16 -9.49 -6.09
CA ALA A 248 17.60 -10.65 -5.32
C ALA A 248 19.12 -10.64 -4.97
N ASP A 249 19.90 -9.82 -5.66
CA ASP A 249 21.35 -9.68 -5.39
C ASP A 249 21.62 -8.73 -4.21
N ILE A 250 20.62 -7.96 -3.75
CA ILE A 250 20.78 -7.08 -2.61
C ILE A 250 20.71 -7.91 -1.33
N PRO A 251 21.77 -7.90 -0.49
CA PRO A 251 21.76 -8.64 0.76
C PRO A 251 20.75 -8.07 1.75
N THR A 252 20.24 -8.89 2.67
CA THR A 252 19.48 -8.38 3.81
C THR A 252 20.38 -7.57 4.74
N CYS A 253 19.86 -6.53 5.37
CA CYS A 253 20.60 -5.76 6.37
C CYS A 253 20.99 -6.64 7.55
N LYS A 254 20.14 -7.61 7.90
CA LYS A 254 20.38 -8.62 8.93
C LYS A 254 21.61 -9.50 8.64
N SER A 255 21.84 -9.88 7.38
CA SER A 255 23.01 -10.69 7.00
C SER A 255 24.34 -9.93 7.13
N GLN A 256 24.30 -8.61 7.31
CA GLN A 256 25.48 -7.76 7.45
C GLN A 256 25.69 -7.30 8.91
N VAL A 257 24.87 -6.40 9.43
CA VAL A 257 25.04 -5.85 10.79
C VAL A 257 23.73 -5.36 11.44
N LEU A 258 22.59 -5.33 10.72
CA LEU A 258 21.38 -4.69 11.18
C LEU A 258 20.22 -5.69 11.24
N ASP A 259 19.93 -6.23 12.42
CA ASP A 259 18.74 -7.08 12.64
C ASP A 259 17.48 -6.20 12.77
N ILE A 260 17.11 -5.59 11.66
CA ILE A 260 15.95 -4.68 11.54
C ILE A 260 15.12 -5.14 10.36
N GLU A 261 13.83 -5.34 10.59
CA GLU A 261 12.83 -5.69 9.58
C GLU A 261 11.72 -4.64 9.60
N TYR A 262 11.39 -4.11 8.44
CA TYR A 262 10.30 -3.14 8.31
C TYR A 262 9.60 -3.26 6.97
N LEU A 263 8.35 -3.71 7.00
CA LEU A 263 7.45 -3.77 5.85
C LEU A 263 6.33 -2.74 6.02
N MET A 264 5.95 -2.09 4.95
CA MET A 264 4.95 -1.02 4.98
C MET A 264 3.70 -1.38 4.20
N LEU A 265 2.54 -1.07 4.77
CA LEU A 265 1.24 -1.22 4.13
C LEU A 265 1.11 -0.33 2.89
N ARG A 266 0.69 -0.93 1.77
CA ARG A 266 0.05 -0.27 0.63
C ARG A 266 -1.41 -0.70 0.61
N GLY A 267 -2.25 0.00 1.35
CA GLY A 267 -3.65 -0.32 1.53
C GLY A 267 -4.59 0.75 1.01
N VAL A 268 -5.80 0.35 0.64
CA VAL A 268 -6.85 1.24 0.17
C VAL A 268 -7.98 1.25 1.18
N PHE A 269 -8.47 2.44 1.50
CA PHE A 269 -9.64 2.67 2.35
C PHE A 269 -10.60 3.62 1.65
N MET A 270 -11.86 3.58 2.09
CA MET A 270 -12.92 4.52 1.71
C MET A 270 -13.23 5.49 2.85
N ALA A 271 -13.93 6.57 2.50
CA ALA A 271 -14.57 7.44 3.49
C ALA A 271 -15.49 6.63 4.43
N PRO A 272 -15.73 7.14 5.66
CA PRO A 272 -16.56 6.43 6.65
C PRO A 272 -17.99 6.26 6.18
N GLY A 273 -18.63 5.14 6.53
CA GLY A 273 -20.03 4.86 6.23
C GLY A 273 -20.30 4.30 4.84
N ALA A 274 -19.28 3.73 4.17
CA ALA A 274 -19.48 2.98 2.93
C ALA A 274 -20.30 1.71 3.19
N THR A 275 -21.20 1.37 2.25
CA THR A 275 -22.01 0.15 2.32
C THR A 275 -21.20 -1.07 1.87
N PRO A 276 -21.62 -2.30 2.25
CA PRO A 276 -20.95 -3.52 1.79
C PRO A 276 -20.84 -3.62 0.27
N ASP A 277 -21.86 -3.22 -0.48
CA ASP A 277 -21.85 -3.26 -1.96
C ASP A 277 -20.83 -2.28 -2.55
N GLN A 278 -20.67 -1.10 -1.94
CA GLN A 278 -19.67 -0.12 -2.34
C GLN A 278 -18.26 -0.64 -2.10
N VAL A 279 -18.02 -1.26 -0.95
CA VAL A 279 -16.74 -1.90 -0.64
C VAL A 279 -16.46 -3.05 -1.61
N ALA A 280 -17.44 -3.93 -1.86
CA ALA A 280 -17.31 -5.06 -2.76
C ALA A 280 -16.92 -4.61 -4.18
N PHE A 281 -17.55 -3.54 -4.68
CA PHE A 281 -17.19 -2.97 -5.98
C PHE A 281 -15.69 -2.64 -6.08
N TYR A 282 -15.15 -1.90 -5.10
CA TYR A 282 -13.74 -1.52 -5.13
C TYR A 282 -12.81 -2.71 -4.87
N VAL A 283 -13.19 -3.67 -4.04
CA VAL A 283 -12.42 -4.91 -3.86
C VAL A 283 -12.30 -5.66 -5.19
N ASP A 284 -13.40 -5.81 -5.94
CA ASP A 284 -13.40 -6.49 -7.23
C ASP A 284 -12.65 -5.70 -8.31
N LEU A 285 -12.78 -4.36 -8.31
CA LEU A 285 -11.98 -3.48 -9.16
C LEU A 285 -10.48 -3.70 -8.93
N LEU A 286 -10.05 -3.66 -7.68
CA LEU A 286 -8.64 -3.81 -7.29
C LEU A 286 -8.11 -5.22 -7.58
N LYS A 287 -8.92 -6.28 -7.44
CA LYS A 287 -8.55 -7.63 -7.89
C LYS A 287 -8.27 -7.65 -9.40
N LYS A 288 -9.14 -7.05 -10.22
CA LYS A 288 -8.92 -6.93 -11.67
C LYS A 288 -7.65 -6.15 -12.02
N VAL A 289 -7.37 -5.06 -11.28
CA VAL A 289 -6.12 -4.29 -11.43
C VAL A 289 -4.91 -5.20 -11.23
N ARG A 290 -4.90 -6.06 -10.22
CA ARG A 290 -3.78 -6.96 -9.90
C ARG A 290 -3.50 -8.02 -10.97
N GLU A 291 -4.45 -8.35 -11.82
CA GLU A 291 -4.29 -9.33 -12.90
C GLU A 291 -3.60 -8.74 -14.14
N THR A 292 -3.51 -7.41 -14.24
CA THR A 292 -2.98 -6.73 -15.41
C THR A 292 -1.46 -6.80 -15.52
N PRO A 293 -0.91 -6.74 -16.77
CA PRO A 293 0.54 -6.70 -16.97
C PRO A 293 1.20 -5.48 -16.32
N GLU A 294 0.53 -4.32 -16.34
CA GLU A 294 1.05 -3.08 -15.75
C GLU A 294 1.21 -3.20 -14.24
N TRP A 295 0.27 -3.86 -13.57
CA TRP A 295 0.40 -4.13 -12.15
C TRP A 295 1.56 -5.08 -11.85
N LYS A 296 1.70 -6.15 -12.63
CA LYS A 296 2.80 -7.11 -12.48
C LYS A 296 4.15 -6.44 -12.69
N GLN A 297 4.23 -5.52 -13.67
CA GLN A 297 5.44 -4.73 -13.91
C GLN A 297 5.75 -3.81 -12.72
N LEU A 298 4.75 -3.14 -12.14
CA LEU A 298 4.93 -2.32 -10.93
C LEU A 298 5.47 -3.17 -9.76
N MET A 299 4.90 -4.35 -9.55
CA MET A 299 5.33 -5.27 -8.49
C MET A 299 6.79 -5.70 -8.67
N GLN A 300 7.20 -5.95 -9.92
CA GLN A 300 8.56 -6.33 -10.27
C GLN A 300 9.53 -5.16 -10.13
N ASP A 301 9.19 -3.99 -10.67
CA ASP A 301 10.04 -2.79 -10.63
C ASP A 301 10.28 -2.30 -9.21
N GLY A 302 9.27 -2.39 -8.36
CA GLY A 302 9.34 -1.96 -6.96
C GLY A 302 9.66 -3.06 -5.96
N ALA A 303 9.91 -4.29 -6.41
CA ALA A 303 10.13 -5.46 -5.54
C ALA A 303 9.07 -5.64 -4.45
N PHE A 304 7.81 -5.27 -4.72
CA PHE A 304 6.75 -5.35 -3.72
C PHE A 304 6.46 -6.78 -3.28
N ASN A 305 6.23 -6.97 -2.00
CA ASN A 305 5.60 -8.18 -1.49
C ASN A 305 4.11 -8.19 -1.89
N GLN A 306 3.71 -9.17 -2.70
CA GLN A 306 2.40 -9.20 -3.37
C GLN A 306 1.25 -9.71 -2.48
N THR A 307 1.37 -9.59 -1.16
CA THR A 307 0.29 -9.93 -0.22
C THR A 307 -0.96 -9.12 -0.54
N PHE A 308 -2.09 -9.81 -0.62
CA PHE A 308 -3.41 -9.19 -0.80
C PHE A 308 -4.37 -9.66 0.29
N MET A 309 -5.04 -8.72 0.92
CA MET A 309 -6.08 -9.00 1.92
C MET A 309 -7.27 -8.06 1.72
N SER A 310 -8.46 -8.52 2.08
CA SER A 310 -9.68 -7.71 2.12
C SER A 310 -10.60 -8.18 3.24
N GLY A 311 -11.67 -7.43 3.54
CA GLY A 311 -12.64 -7.81 4.55
C GLY A 311 -12.06 -7.93 5.98
N PRO A 312 -12.58 -8.87 6.80
CA PRO A 312 -12.19 -9.01 8.21
C PRO A 312 -10.70 -9.29 8.43
N ASP A 313 -10.06 -10.04 7.55
CA ASP A 313 -8.64 -10.38 7.67
C ASP A 313 -7.77 -9.13 7.48
N TYR A 314 -8.14 -8.26 6.54
CA TYR A 314 -7.46 -6.98 6.35
C TYR A 314 -7.61 -6.08 7.58
N ALA A 315 -8.82 -5.94 8.12
CA ALA A 315 -9.06 -5.13 9.33
C ALA A 315 -8.26 -5.65 10.53
N LYS A 316 -8.20 -6.96 10.72
CA LYS A 316 -7.41 -7.61 11.76
C LYS A 316 -5.91 -7.35 11.61
N TRP A 317 -5.42 -7.41 10.37
CA TRP A 317 -4.02 -7.12 10.07
C TRP A 317 -3.68 -5.66 10.42
N VAL A 318 -4.55 -4.71 10.00
CA VAL A 318 -4.38 -3.26 10.28
C VAL A 318 -4.36 -2.99 11.79
N GLU A 319 -5.22 -3.65 12.57
CA GLU A 319 -5.24 -3.50 14.03
C GLU A 319 -3.94 -3.98 14.69
N LYS A 320 -3.41 -5.12 14.24
CA LYS A 320 -2.13 -5.65 14.71
C LYS A 320 -0.98 -4.70 14.35
N GLU A 321 -1.02 -4.14 13.16
CA GLU A 321 0.03 -3.25 12.67
C GLU A 321 -0.01 -1.88 13.36
N GLU A 322 -1.19 -1.36 13.73
CA GLU A 322 -1.29 -0.18 14.59
C GLU A 322 -0.59 -0.39 15.93
N ALA A 323 -0.84 -1.54 16.57
CA ALA A 323 -0.20 -1.88 17.85
C ALA A 323 1.34 -1.93 17.70
N ARG A 324 1.84 -2.60 16.65
CA ARG A 324 3.27 -2.66 16.33
C ARG A 324 3.88 -1.26 16.16
N HIS A 325 3.22 -0.38 15.39
CA HIS A 325 3.70 0.98 15.18
C HIS A 325 3.70 1.80 16.47
N ARG A 326 2.73 1.60 17.35
CA ARG A 326 2.71 2.24 18.67
C ARG A 326 3.94 1.87 19.49
N ASP A 327 4.32 0.59 19.49
CA ASP A 327 5.53 0.12 20.20
C ASP A 327 6.80 0.70 19.56
N LEU A 328 6.94 0.65 18.24
CA LEU A 328 8.07 1.23 17.52
C LEU A 328 8.23 2.74 17.79
N MET A 329 7.12 3.49 17.76
CA MET A 329 7.14 4.92 18.02
C MET A 329 7.40 5.26 19.48
N LYS A 330 6.92 4.42 20.41
CA LYS A 330 7.27 4.54 21.83
C LYS A 330 8.77 4.35 22.05
N GLU A 331 9.34 3.31 21.46
CA GLU A 331 10.77 3.05 21.51
C GLU A 331 11.59 4.18 20.88
N ALA A 332 11.12 4.75 19.77
CA ALA A 332 11.77 5.88 19.11
C ALA A 332 11.59 7.23 19.87
N GLY A 333 10.70 7.29 20.86
CA GLY A 333 10.37 8.53 21.56
C GLY A 333 9.50 9.49 20.72
N PHE A 334 8.70 8.96 19.79
CA PHE A 334 7.93 9.73 18.81
C PHE A 334 6.45 9.89 19.13
N LEU A 335 5.95 9.22 20.15
CA LEU A 335 4.54 9.38 20.54
C LEU A 335 4.25 10.82 20.92
N ALA A 336 3.06 11.32 20.51
CA ALA A 336 2.57 12.61 20.97
C ALA A 336 2.46 12.59 22.51
N GLN A 337 2.83 13.70 23.16
CA GLN A 337 2.55 13.85 24.59
C GLN A 337 1.04 13.98 24.78
N THR A 338 0.46 13.09 25.56
CA THR A 338 -0.90 13.24 26.05
C THR A 338 -0.88 14.32 27.12
N ASN A 339 -1.47 15.47 26.81
CA ASN A 339 -1.76 16.51 27.80
C ASN A 339 -2.82 16.02 28.79
#